data_17ccebb5365b4c47b8306616b111b9aa
#
_entry.id   17ccebb5365b4c47b8306616b111b9aa
#
_cell.length_a   1.000
_cell.length_b   1.000
_cell.length_c   1.000
_cell.angle_alpha   90.00
_cell.angle_beta   90.00
_cell.angle_gamma   90.00
#
_symmetry.space_group_name_H-M   'P 1'
#
loop_
_entity.id
_entity.type
_entity.pdbx_description
1 polymer ?
#
loop_
_entity_poly.entity_id
_entity_poly.type
_entity_poly.pdbx_seq_one_letter_code
_entity_poly.pdbx_strand_id
1 'polypeptide(L)'
;MDSYKKELKHPFPDKCLLGRIEDSGYQIQETKPGDFYTWHHDCMDDRLLTIIWYLNDVNQDGYTEFSSGLKIQPEMGKILMFPAQWPWVHRGYPPKYETKYICTGWIKKIYQSDK
;
A
#
# COMPACT_ATOMS: atom_id res chain seq x y z
N MET A 1 -16.48 0.99 -12.52
CA MET A 1 -15.26 1.83 -12.46
C MET A 1 -15.54 3.30 -12.65
N ASP A 2 -16.41 3.65 -13.57
CA ASP A 2 -16.69 5.07 -13.80
C ASP A 2 -17.33 5.75 -12.60
N SER A 3 -18.29 5.08 -11.96
CA SER A 3 -18.93 5.66 -10.79
C SER A 3 -17.94 5.81 -9.62
N TYR A 4 -17.03 4.86 -9.49
CA TYR A 4 -16.00 4.94 -8.48
C TYR A 4 -15.07 6.12 -8.72
N LYS A 5 -14.68 6.33 -9.97
CA LYS A 5 -13.83 7.46 -10.30
C LYS A 5 -14.53 8.79 -10.04
N LYS A 6 -15.82 8.87 -10.30
CA LYS A 6 -16.58 10.07 -10.01
C LYS A 6 -16.60 10.35 -8.51
N GLU A 7 -16.77 9.34 -7.71
CA GLU A 7 -16.78 9.50 -6.26
C GLU A 7 -15.43 10.01 -5.75
N LEU A 8 -14.35 9.49 -6.31
CA LEU A 8 -13.03 9.95 -5.92
C LEU A 8 -12.79 11.40 -6.28
N LYS A 9 -13.39 11.89 -7.35
CA LYS A 9 -13.23 13.27 -7.74
C LYS A 9 -13.92 14.24 -6.79
N HIS A 10 -15.05 13.85 -6.25
CA HIS A 10 -15.84 14.77 -5.43
C HIS A 10 -15.11 15.28 -4.21
N PRO A 11 -14.48 14.42 -3.39
CA PRO A 11 -13.78 14.94 -2.22
C PRO A 11 -12.44 15.61 -2.54
N PHE A 12 -11.91 15.37 -3.75
CA PHE A 12 -10.60 15.90 -4.12
C PHE A 12 -10.71 16.70 -5.41
N PRO A 13 -10.79 18.03 -5.32
CA PRO A 13 -10.80 18.85 -6.53
C PRO A 13 -9.58 18.55 -7.39
N ASP A 14 -9.76 18.57 -8.69
CA ASP A 14 -8.69 18.22 -9.63
C ASP A 14 -7.41 19.01 -9.39
N LYS A 15 -7.53 20.27 -9.10
CA LYS A 15 -6.36 21.11 -8.90
C LYS A 15 -5.56 20.74 -7.66
N CYS A 16 -6.17 20.04 -6.72
CA CYS A 16 -5.44 19.60 -5.54
C CYS A 16 -4.52 18.44 -5.84
N LEU A 17 -4.78 17.70 -6.90
CA LEU A 17 -3.99 16.53 -7.27
C LEU A 17 -2.97 16.80 -8.34
N LEU A 18 -2.97 18.00 -8.92
CA LEU A 18 -2.01 18.39 -9.95
C LEU A 18 -2.00 17.42 -11.13
N GLY A 19 -3.16 16.87 -11.46
CA GLY A 19 -3.29 15.95 -12.58
C GLY A 19 -4.20 14.81 -12.24
N ARG A 20 -4.06 13.76 -13.02
CA ARG A 20 -4.89 12.56 -12.86
C ARG A 20 -4.22 11.56 -11.98
N ILE A 21 -5.03 10.67 -11.41
CA ILE A 21 -4.52 9.53 -10.67
C ILE A 21 -5.03 8.26 -11.33
N GLU A 22 -4.28 7.19 -11.12
CA GLU A 22 -4.67 5.85 -11.57
C GLU A 22 -4.07 4.84 -10.63
N ASP A 23 -4.61 3.61 -10.61
CA ASP A 23 -3.94 2.56 -9.86
C ASP A 23 -2.81 1.96 -10.71
N SER A 24 -1.86 1.37 -10.02
CA SER A 24 -0.69 0.78 -10.67
C SER A 24 -0.94 -0.63 -11.17
N GLY A 25 -2.14 -1.17 -10.90
CA GLY A 25 -2.36 -2.60 -10.91
C GLY A 25 -1.88 -3.17 -9.59
N TYR A 26 -2.11 -4.47 -9.41
CA TYR A 26 -1.88 -5.12 -8.12
C TYR A 26 -1.14 -6.42 -8.30
N GLN A 27 -0.36 -6.79 -7.29
CA GLN A 27 0.34 -8.06 -7.31
C GLN A 27 0.16 -8.75 -5.97
N ILE A 28 0.16 -10.07 -6.02
CA ILE A 28 0.07 -10.89 -4.82
C ILE A 28 1.49 -11.23 -4.41
N GLN A 29 1.78 -11.05 -3.12
CA GLN A 29 3.07 -11.37 -2.55
C GLN A 29 2.90 -12.43 -1.48
N GLU A 30 3.82 -13.38 -1.49
CA GLU A 30 3.88 -14.45 -0.52
C GLU A 30 5.12 -14.25 0.36
N THR A 31 4.93 -14.26 1.66
CA THR A 31 6.04 -14.15 2.61
C THR A 31 6.01 -15.37 3.52
N LYS A 32 7.01 -16.20 3.42
CA LYS A 32 7.12 -17.42 4.22
C LYS A 32 7.76 -17.12 5.56
N PRO A 33 7.57 -18.00 6.55
CA PRO A 33 8.26 -17.81 7.82
C PRO A 33 9.77 -17.64 7.62
N GLY A 34 10.30 -16.59 8.24
CA GLY A 34 11.70 -16.25 8.09
C GLY A 34 12.01 -15.23 7.01
N ASP A 35 11.13 -15.07 6.05
CA ASP A 35 11.31 -14.07 5.01
C ASP A 35 10.84 -12.71 5.52
N PHE A 36 11.51 -11.64 5.11
CA PHE A 36 11.08 -10.31 5.51
C PHE A 36 11.53 -9.28 4.49
N TYR A 37 10.86 -8.10 4.55
CA TYR A 37 11.24 -6.93 3.79
C TYR A 37 11.80 -5.90 4.74
N THR A 38 12.96 -5.36 4.41
CA THR A 38 13.64 -4.40 5.26
C THR A 38 12.93 -3.05 5.26
N TRP A 39 13.36 -2.17 6.17
CA TRP A 39 12.82 -0.83 6.24
C TRP A 39 12.95 -0.12 4.90
N HIS A 40 11.86 0.43 4.41
CA HIS A 40 11.85 1.17 3.16
C HIS A 40 10.62 2.08 3.13
N HIS A 41 10.64 3.02 2.21
CA HIS A 41 9.43 3.73 1.80
C HIS A 41 9.15 3.36 0.36
N ASP A 42 7.91 3.57 -0.07
CA ASP A 42 7.50 3.17 -1.40
C ASP A 42 7.63 4.31 -2.42
N CYS A 43 8.36 5.35 -2.06
CA CYS A 43 8.45 6.54 -2.88
C CYS A 43 9.10 6.25 -4.22
N MET A 44 8.30 6.34 -5.23
CA MET A 44 8.71 6.41 -6.62
C MET A 44 8.11 7.69 -7.15
N ASP A 45 8.63 8.21 -8.23
CA ASP A 45 8.25 9.54 -8.69
C ASP A 45 6.75 9.76 -8.80
N ASP A 46 6.00 8.73 -9.15
CA ASP A 46 4.58 8.84 -9.43
C ASP A 46 3.67 8.21 -8.38
N ARG A 47 4.20 7.57 -7.37
CA ARG A 47 3.37 6.89 -6.35
C ARG A 47 2.89 7.87 -5.30
N LEU A 48 1.58 7.87 -5.04
CA LEU A 48 0.96 8.73 -4.02
C LEU A 48 0.55 7.95 -2.79
N LEU A 49 -0.09 6.81 -2.98
CA LEU A 49 -0.59 5.98 -1.89
C LEU A 49 -0.19 4.54 -2.10
N THR A 50 0.12 3.87 -1.00
CA THR A 50 0.32 2.43 -0.97
C THR A 50 -0.94 1.79 -0.43
N ILE A 51 -1.37 0.70 -1.07
CA ILE A 51 -2.54 -0.07 -0.67
C ILE A 51 -2.11 -1.49 -0.44
N ILE A 52 -2.47 -2.05 0.72
CA ILE A 52 -2.18 -3.44 1.05
C ILE A 52 -3.49 -4.10 1.47
N TRP A 53 -3.86 -5.18 0.78
CA TRP A 53 -4.94 -6.06 1.22
C TRP A 53 -4.32 -7.28 1.87
N TYR A 54 -4.73 -7.59 3.08
CA TYR A 54 -4.30 -8.80 3.74
C TYR A 54 -5.23 -9.93 3.33
N LEU A 55 -4.68 -10.99 2.77
CA LEU A 55 -5.47 -12.06 2.19
C LEU A 55 -5.68 -13.23 3.14
N ASN A 56 -4.97 -13.26 4.26
CA ASN A 56 -5.17 -14.27 5.28
C ASN A 56 -4.83 -13.71 6.65
N ASP A 57 -5.24 -14.43 7.68
CA ASP A 57 -4.90 -14.09 9.05
C ASP A 57 -3.51 -14.58 9.35
N VAL A 58 -2.70 -13.74 9.98
CA VAL A 58 -1.40 -14.14 10.51
C VAL A 58 -1.38 -13.68 11.96
N ASN A 59 -1.38 -14.62 12.87
CA ASN A 59 -1.60 -14.32 14.29
C ASN A 59 -0.31 -14.08 15.07
N GLN A 60 0.81 -14.60 14.60
CA GLN A 60 2.07 -14.45 15.30
C GLN A 60 3.10 -13.82 14.37
N ASP A 61 3.53 -12.62 14.74
CA ASP A 61 4.46 -11.84 13.93
C ASP A 61 3.84 -11.57 12.56
N GLY A 62 4.64 -11.39 11.53
CA GLY A 62 4.12 -11.15 10.17
C GLY A 62 3.47 -9.79 9.97
N TYR A 63 3.57 -8.89 10.94
CA TYR A 63 2.93 -7.58 10.87
C TYR A 63 3.67 -6.63 9.95
N THR A 64 2.95 -5.60 9.50
CA THR A 64 3.56 -4.46 8.84
C THR A 64 3.92 -3.45 9.93
N GLU A 65 5.18 -3.08 9.99
CA GLU A 65 5.64 -2.17 11.03
C GLU A 65 6.14 -0.87 10.43
N PHE A 66 5.68 0.24 10.99
CA PHE A 66 6.16 1.57 10.60
C PHE A 66 7.23 2.03 11.55
N SER A 67 8.11 2.89 11.05
CA SER A 67 9.20 3.43 11.88
C SER A 67 8.70 4.19 13.09
N SER A 68 7.45 4.63 13.09
CA SER A 68 6.82 5.26 14.24
C SER A 68 6.52 4.29 15.38
N GLY A 69 6.63 2.99 15.14
CA GLY A 69 6.29 1.96 16.11
C GLY A 69 4.91 1.34 15.89
N LEU A 70 4.14 1.87 14.96
CA LEU A 70 2.83 1.32 14.65
C LEU A 70 2.99 -0.04 13.97
N LYS A 71 2.23 -1.03 14.44
CA LYS A 71 2.25 -2.38 13.89
C LYS A 71 0.84 -2.76 13.48
N ILE A 72 0.71 -3.28 12.26
CA ILE A 72 -0.57 -3.71 11.72
C ILE A 72 -0.52 -5.20 11.52
N GLN A 73 -1.35 -5.93 12.27
CA GLN A 73 -1.42 -7.39 12.18
C GLN A 73 -2.29 -7.79 10.99
N PRO A 74 -1.85 -8.74 10.17
CA PRO A 74 -2.66 -9.19 9.04
C PRO A 74 -3.95 -9.85 9.50
N GLU A 75 -5.07 -9.41 8.94
CA GLU A 75 -6.37 -10.03 9.13
C GLU A 75 -7.03 -10.10 7.76
N MET A 76 -7.58 -11.25 7.43
CA MET A 76 -8.19 -11.46 6.12
C MET A 76 -9.21 -10.35 5.83
N GLY A 77 -9.07 -9.71 4.68
CA GLY A 77 -9.98 -8.66 4.25
C GLY A 77 -9.65 -7.26 4.73
N LYS A 78 -8.69 -7.13 5.65
CA LYS A 78 -8.26 -5.81 6.12
C LYS A 78 -7.51 -5.11 5.01
N ILE A 79 -7.76 -3.81 4.86
CA ILE A 79 -7.09 -2.96 3.89
C ILE A 79 -6.32 -1.89 4.64
N LEU A 80 -5.05 -1.74 4.29
CA LEU A 80 -4.20 -0.71 4.84
C LEU A 80 -3.81 0.24 3.72
N MET A 81 -4.00 1.54 3.95
CA MET A 81 -3.59 2.56 2.99
C MET A 81 -2.76 3.60 3.70
N PHE A 82 -1.68 4.02 3.07
CA PHE A 82 -0.84 5.07 3.62
C PHE A 82 -0.08 5.78 2.49
N PRO A 83 0.39 7.01 2.76
CA PRO A 83 1.18 7.72 1.75
C PRO A 83 2.45 6.95 1.39
N ALA A 84 2.79 6.96 0.11
CA ALA A 84 3.93 6.20 -0.39
C ALA A 84 5.26 6.94 -0.21
N GLN A 85 5.32 7.89 0.72
CA GLN A 85 6.44 8.79 0.87
C GLN A 85 6.95 8.79 2.30
N TRP A 86 8.17 9.32 2.47
CA TRP A 86 8.70 9.60 3.79
C TRP A 86 7.74 10.54 4.53
N PRO A 87 7.41 10.35 5.81
CA PRO A 87 8.10 9.47 6.77
C PRO A 87 7.47 8.08 6.93
N TRP A 88 6.75 7.60 5.93
CA TRP A 88 6.04 6.31 6.03
C TRP A 88 6.97 5.14 5.72
N VAL A 89 8.12 5.12 6.40
CA VAL A 89 9.08 4.02 6.32
C VAL A 89 8.50 2.84 7.07
N HIS A 90 8.53 1.69 6.43
CA HIS A 90 7.91 0.49 6.99
C HIS A 90 8.68 -0.76 6.61
N ARG A 91 8.34 -1.86 7.25
CA ARG A 91 8.90 -3.16 6.91
C ARG A 91 7.86 -4.24 7.15
N GLY A 92 8.03 -5.38 6.47
CA GLY A 92 7.27 -6.58 6.77
C GLY A 92 8.08 -7.43 7.73
N TYR A 93 7.59 -7.59 8.97
CA TYR A 93 8.25 -8.45 9.93
C TYR A 93 7.94 -9.90 9.59
N PRO A 94 8.90 -10.83 9.70
CA PRO A 94 8.67 -12.20 9.26
C PRO A 94 7.57 -12.87 10.07
N PRO A 95 6.65 -13.60 9.40
CA PRO A 95 5.69 -14.40 10.13
C PRO A 95 6.40 -15.55 10.83
N LYS A 96 5.84 -16.02 11.96
CA LYS A 96 6.49 -17.03 12.75
C LYS A 96 6.19 -18.44 12.24
N TYR A 97 4.95 -18.72 11.92
CA TYR A 97 4.52 -20.06 11.53
C TYR A 97 3.84 -20.13 10.19
N GLU A 98 3.00 -19.17 9.91
CA GLU A 98 2.14 -19.19 8.74
C GLU A 98 2.72 -18.37 7.61
N THR A 99 2.42 -18.75 6.38
CA THR A 99 2.77 -17.93 5.23
C THR A 99 1.80 -16.76 5.17
N LYS A 100 2.33 -15.57 4.91
CA LYS A 100 1.55 -14.36 4.79
C LYS A 100 1.31 -14.06 3.32
N TYR A 101 0.06 -13.77 2.97
CA TYR A 101 -0.32 -13.39 1.61
C TYR A 101 -0.92 -12.01 1.63
N ILE A 102 -0.44 -11.14 0.77
CA ILE A 102 -1.00 -9.81 0.59
C ILE A 102 -1.18 -9.53 -0.88
N CYS A 103 -2.11 -8.62 -1.17
CA CYS A 103 -2.25 -8.04 -2.49
C CYS A 103 -1.88 -6.57 -2.36
N THR A 104 -0.89 -6.12 -3.10
CA THR A 104 -0.40 -4.76 -2.94
C THR A 104 -0.39 -4.01 -4.26
N GLY A 105 -0.60 -2.70 -4.17
CA GLY A 105 -0.55 -1.82 -5.30
C GLY A 105 -0.44 -0.38 -4.85
N TRP A 106 -0.46 0.52 -5.80
CA TRP A 106 -0.28 1.94 -5.51
C TRP A 106 -1.25 2.76 -6.31
N ILE A 107 -1.64 3.90 -5.76
CA ILE A 107 -2.31 4.94 -6.51
C ILE A 107 -1.21 5.86 -7.01
N LYS A 108 -1.19 6.08 -8.30
CA LYS A 108 -0.14 6.84 -8.97
C LYS A 108 -0.68 8.11 -9.57
N LYS A 109 0.21 9.07 -9.72
CA LYS A 109 -0.09 10.29 -10.44
C LYS A 109 0.28 10.11 -11.91
N ILE A 110 -0.60 10.54 -12.79
CA ILE A 110 -0.32 10.53 -14.22
C ILE A 110 0.19 11.91 -14.61
N TYR A 111 1.40 11.99 -15.12
CA TYR A 111 1.94 13.24 -15.60
C TYR A 111 1.42 13.52 -17.00
N GLN A 112 1.08 14.78 -17.23
CA GLN A 112 0.59 15.16 -18.54
C GLN A 112 1.76 15.49 -19.44
N SER A 113 1.75 14.85 -20.62
CA SER A 113 2.88 14.99 -21.53
C SER A 113 2.83 16.25 -22.36
N ASP A 114 1.74 16.95 -22.36
CA ASP A 114 1.55 18.13 -23.19
C ASP A 114 1.94 19.43 -22.50
N LYS A 115 2.66 19.32 -21.47
CA LYS A 115 3.10 20.49 -20.70
C LYS A 115 4.10 21.30 -21.42
#